data_b524b6cd5cd310e8aa24e42cdd3f6b4b
#
_entry.id   b524b6cd5cd310e8aa24e42cdd3f6b4b
#
_cell.length_a   1.000
_cell.length_b   1.000
_cell.length_c   1.000
_cell.angle_alpha   90.00
_cell.angle_beta   90.00
_cell.angle_gamma   90.00
#
_symmetry.space_group_name_H-M   'P 1'
#
loop_
_entity.id
_entity.type
_entity.pdbx_description
1 polymer ?
#
loop_
_entity_poly.entity_id
_entity_poly.type
_entity_poly.pdbx_seq_one_letter_code
_entity_poly.pdbx_strand_id
1 'polypeptide(L)'
;MKDDSTVLTPGLQVDANPPVPVPNPTTKRPVETHSEPSQQWNTRNLGFRLSADAASAACAASMIAPLISIIDRSIMENASGRSTLASSLKTSLRTLLTRPSTMLFSRPVALIFMLYGGTYLTANTLDTASSTVRGKPATYVSSGTDKFAASSAANVGLCIYKDQVYVKLFGPSGPPRPVPLPTYALFALRDCLTIFASFNVPPLLGPVVSGHLSAEMRRRVSGETIAQFAAPAAVQLFSTPIHLLGLDVYNRPSAAGGVSWADRWALVKKNWLISCAARVCRIVPAFGLGGTVNMKVRRNLMERLS
;
A
#
# COMPACT_ATOMS: atom_id res chain seq x y z
N MET A 1 66.12 41.16 14.74
CA MET A 1 66.01 41.90 16.00
C MET A 1 64.73 41.49 16.67
N LYS A 2 64.91 40.59 17.63
CA LYS A 2 64.15 40.37 18.90
C LYS A 2 62.68 40.20 18.81
N ASP A 3 62.17 38.95 19.01
CA ASP A 3 61.81 38.31 20.26
C ASP A 3 60.60 39.00 20.92
N ASP A 4 59.54 38.36 21.25
CA ASP A 4 59.46 37.41 22.33
C ASP A 4 58.10 36.68 22.33
N SER A 5 58.14 35.39 22.50
CA SER A 5 57.06 34.48 22.80
C SER A 5 56.59 34.64 24.24
N THR A 6 55.32 34.67 24.52
CA THR A 6 54.78 34.30 25.83
C THR A 6 53.54 33.50 25.72
N VAL A 7 53.69 32.22 25.98
CA VAL A 7 52.66 31.24 26.26
C VAL A 7 52.02 31.56 27.59
N LEU A 8 50.71 31.83 27.66
CA LEU A 8 49.95 31.89 28.89
C LEU A 8 48.99 30.73 28.96
N THR A 9 49.31 29.76 29.78
CA THR A 9 48.44 28.71 30.31
C THR A 9 47.34 29.31 31.21
N PRO A 10 46.06 28.98 31.07
CA PRO A 10 45.05 29.32 32.07
C PRO A 10 45.14 28.33 33.25
N GLY A 11 45.37 28.86 34.45
CA GLY A 11 45.40 28.11 35.70
C GLY A 11 44.02 27.52 36.05
N LEU A 12 44.06 26.32 36.62
CA LEU A 12 42.94 25.70 37.33
C LEU A 12 42.55 26.56 38.55
N GLN A 13 41.36 27.12 38.53
CA GLN A 13 40.73 27.69 39.72
C GLN A 13 39.94 26.57 40.39
N VAL A 14 40.39 26.17 41.58
CA VAL A 14 39.70 25.23 42.46
C VAL A 14 38.67 26.04 43.25
N ASP A 15 37.42 26.02 42.89
CA ASP A 15 36.33 26.57 43.69
C ASP A 15 36.03 25.62 44.84
N ALA A 16 36.27 26.11 46.05
CA ALA A 16 35.92 25.45 47.31
C ALA A 16 34.39 25.42 47.47
N ASN A 17 33.78 24.27 47.36
CA ASN A 17 32.39 24.08 47.72
C ASN A 17 32.18 24.19 49.24
N PRO A 18 31.14 24.94 49.70
CA PRO A 18 30.77 24.96 51.11
C PRO A 18 30.17 23.61 51.54
N PRO A 19 30.26 23.24 52.82
CA PRO A 19 29.86 21.92 53.31
C PRO A 19 28.35 21.71 53.18
N VAL A 20 28.00 20.53 52.61
CA VAL A 20 26.64 20.04 52.46
C VAL A 20 25.98 19.83 53.83
N PRO A 21 24.79 20.35 54.14
CA PRO A 21 24.10 20.04 55.39
C PRO A 21 23.63 18.56 55.41
N VAL A 22 23.94 17.89 56.49
CA VAL A 22 23.51 16.53 56.78
C VAL A 22 22.00 16.52 56.95
N PRO A 23 21.22 15.68 56.25
CA PRO A 23 19.77 15.61 56.43
C PRO A 23 19.39 14.93 57.73
N ASN A 24 18.56 15.57 58.52
CA ASN A 24 17.96 15.06 59.74
C ASN A 24 17.00 13.87 59.39
N PRO A 25 17.09 12.74 60.12
CA PRO A 25 16.25 11.57 59.79
C PRO A 25 14.92 11.63 60.60
N THR A 26 13.93 12.40 60.15
CA THR A 26 12.54 12.18 60.57
C THR A 26 11.60 13.17 59.87
N THR A 27 11.26 12.88 58.66
CA THR A 27 9.92 13.20 58.11
C THR A 27 9.65 12.21 56.96
N LYS A 28 8.83 11.23 57.23
CA LYS A 28 8.22 10.39 56.19
C LYS A 28 7.43 11.32 55.29
N ARG A 29 8.01 11.68 54.11
CA ARG A 29 7.19 12.24 53.03
C ARG A 29 6.14 11.20 52.66
N PRO A 30 4.86 11.58 52.47
CA PRO A 30 3.88 10.68 51.84
C PRO A 30 4.48 10.29 50.48
N VAL A 31 4.54 9.01 50.23
CA VAL A 31 4.76 8.48 48.87
C VAL A 31 3.56 8.98 48.05
N GLU A 32 3.76 10.05 47.28
CA GLU A 32 2.85 10.37 46.19
C GLU A 32 2.91 9.17 45.24
N THR A 33 1.95 8.28 45.38
CA THR A 33 1.61 7.32 44.35
C THR A 33 1.20 8.13 43.14
N HIS A 34 2.15 8.35 42.21
CA HIS A 34 1.81 8.73 40.86
C HIS A 34 0.94 7.59 40.30
N SER A 35 -0.36 7.69 40.51
CA SER A 35 -1.33 6.95 39.73
C SER A 35 -1.08 7.39 38.29
N GLU A 36 -0.49 6.50 37.48
CA GLU A 36 -0.47 6.69 36.03
C GLU A 36 -1.89 7.07 35.60
N PRO A 37 -2.05 8.17 34.82
CA PRO A 37 -3.37 8.56 34.38
C PRO A 37 -3.97 7.38 33.62
N SER A 38 -5.05 6.81 34.15
CA SER A 38 -5.76 5.70 33.53
C SER A 38 -6.06 6.11 32.09
N GLN A 39 -5.44 5.44 31.15
CA GLN A 39 -5.58 5.71 29.72
C GLN A 39 -7.06 5.52 29.35
N GLN A 40 -7.81 6.62 29.31
CA GLN A 40 -9.23 6.59 28.99
C GLN A 40 -9.39 6.31 27.49
N TRP A 41 -10.02 5.20 27.18
CA TRP A 41 -10.34 4.82 25.81
C TRP A 41 -11.39 5.76 25.22
N ASN A 42 -11.14 6.32 24.05
CA ASN A 42 -12.12 7.12 23.34
C ASN A 42 -13.12 6.22 22.61
N THR A 43 -14.13 5.74 23.31
CA THR A 43 -15.22 4.92 22.76
C THR A 43 -16.38 5.74 22.22
N ARG A 44 -16.31 7.08 22.31
CA ARG A 44 -17.36 7.98 21.84
C ARG A 44 -17.66 7.72 20.36
N ASN A 45 -18.92 7.52 20.04
CA ASN A 45 -19.42 7.30 18.68
C ASN A 45 -18.73 6.14 17.92
N LEU A 46 -18.17 5.10 18.61
CA LEU A 46 -17.38 4.06 18.00
C LEU A 46 -18.11 3.35 16.85
N GLY A 47 -19.40 3.02 17.00
CA GLY A 47 -20.21 2.41 15.94
C GLY A 47 -20.32 3.28 14.70
N PHE A 48 -20.55 4.60 14.87
CA PHE A 48 -20.59 5.54 13.74
C PHE A 48 -19.22 5.73 13.10
N ARG A 49 -18.13 5.67 13.88
CA ARG A 49 -16.75 5.73 13.36
C ARG A 49 -16.43 4.51 12.49
N LEU A 50 -16.79 3.30 12.93
CA LEU A 50 -16.63 2.09 12.12
C LEU A 50 -17.49 2.12 10.84
N SER A 51 -18.71 2.67 10.95
CA SER A 51 -19.57 2.88 9.76
C SER A 51 -18.96 3.89 8.78
N ALA A 52 -18.32 4.96 9.27
CA ALA A 52 -17.61 5.92 8.46
C ALA A 52 -16.38 5.32 7.78
N ASP A 53 -15.64 4.42 8.48
CA ASP A 53 -14.53 3.64 7.92
C ASP A 53 -15.01 2.75 6.76
N ALA A 54 -16.13 2.05 6.93
CA ALA A 54 -16.69 1.20 5.90
C ALA A 54 -17.24 2.01 4.71
N ALA A 55 -17.95 3.10 4.96
CA ALA A 55 -18.50 3.95 3.91
C ALA A 55 -17.41 4.61 3.06
N SER A 56 -16.35 5.11 3.67
CA SER A 56 -15.21 5.70 2.93
C SER A 56 -14.46 4.67 2.09
N ALA A 57 -14.21 3.47 2.63
CA ALA A 57 -13.60 2.37 1.91
C ALA A 57 -14.46 1.91 0.73
N ALA A 58 -15.76 1.74 0.93
CA ALA A 58 -16.69 1.35 -0.12
C ALA A 58 -16.80 2.42 -1.22
N CYS A 59 -16.88 3.70 -0.86
CA CYS A 59 -16.92 4.81 -1.81
C CYS A 59 -15.68 4.81 -2.71
N ALA A 60 -14.50 4.75 -2.12
CA ALA A 60 -13.24 4.71 -2.87
C ALA A 60 -13.14 3.48 -3.77
N ALA A 61 -13.46 2.30 -3.24
CA ALA A 61 -13.39 1.05 -4.00
C ALA A 61 -14.39 1.03 -5.19
N SER A 62 -15.60 1.55 -5.01
CA SER A 62 -16.61 1.64 -6.09
C SER A 62 -16.14 2.47 -7.27
N MET A 63 -15.40 3.56 -7.02
CA MET A 63 -14.92 4.44 -8.08
C MET A 63 -13.80 3.81 -8.91
N ILE A 64 -12.92 3.04 -8.28
CA ILE A 64 -11.74 2.49 -8.97
C ILE A 64 -11.94 1.07 -9.51
N ALA A 65 -12.86 0.30 -8.92
CA ALA A 65 -13.03 -1.11 -9.25
C ALA A 65 -13.36 -1.37 -10.74
N PRO A 66 -14.21 -0.60 -11.41
CA PRO A 66 -14.50 -0.83 -12.82
C PRO A 66 -13.26 -0.67 -13.70
N LEU A 67 -12.50 0.40 -13.50
CA LEU A 67 -11.31 0.70 -14.30
C LEU A 67 -10.22 -0.34 -14.11
N ILE A 68 -9.93 -0.70 -12.86
CA ILE A 68 -8.90 -1.69 -12.55
C ILE A 68 -9.32 -3.08 -13.03
N SER A 69 -10.61 -3.42 -12.91
CA SER A 69 -11.13 -4.69 -13.42
C SER A 69 -10.94 -4.84 -14.93
N ILE A 70 -11.16 -3.78 -15.70
CA ILE A 70 -10.94 -3.76 -17.16
C ILE A 70 -9.47 -4.03 -17.47
N ILE A 71 -8.55 -3.37 -16.78
CA ILE A 71 -7.11 -3.53 -16.99
C ILE A 71 -6.66 -4.95 -16.63
N ASP A 72 -7.01 -5.44 -15.44
CA ASP A 72 -6.61 -6.76 -14.94
C ASP A 72 -7.16 -7.89 -15.83
N ARG A 73 -8.43 -7.78 -16.24
CA ARG A 73 -9.05 -8.71 -17.21
C ARG A 73 -8.26 -8.73 -18.51
N SER A 74 -7.93 -7.56 -19.06
CA SER A 74 -7.23 -7.46 -20.35
C SER A 74 -5.83 -8.07 -20.31
N ILE A 75 -5.12 -7.93 -19.19
CA ILE A 75 -3.82 -8.57 -18.99
C ILE A 75 -3.97 -10.10 -18.96
N MET A 76 -4.97 -10.61 -18.25
CA MET A 76 -5.20 -12.05 -18.11
C MET A 76 -5.65 -12.69 -19.43
N GLU A 77 -6.58 -12.08 -20.16
CA GLU A 77 -7.02 -12.55 -21.49
C GLU A 77 -5.88 -12.53 -22.50
N ASN A 78 -5.00 -11.52 -22.45
CA ASN A 78 -3.83 -11.47 -23.30
C ASN A 78 -2.80 -12.56 -22.94
N ALA A 79 -2.54 -12.78 -21.66
CA ALA A 79 -1.61 -13.82 -21.21
C ALA A 79 -2.12 -15.25 -21.48
N SER A 80 -3.42 -15.46 -21.54
CA SER A 80 -4.04 -16.76 -21.88
C SER A 80 -4.20 -16.98 -23.39
N GLY A 81 -3.91 -15.98 -24.21
CA GLY A 81 -4.07 -16.04 -25.67
C GLY A 81 -5.52 -15.92 -26.15
N ARG A 82 -6.50 -15.66 -25.26
CA ARG A 82 -7.93 -15.51 -25.64
C ARG A 82 -8.20 -14.27 -26.46
N SER A 83 -7.46 -13.18 -26.19
CA SER A 83 -7.63 -11.88 -26.86
C SER A 83 -6.34 -11.09 -26.78
N THR A 84 -6.12 -10.14 -27.69
CA THR A 84 -5.04 -9.16 -27.52
C THR A 84 -5.43 -8.17 -26.44
N LEU A 85 -4.43 -7.59 -25.72
CA LEU A 85 -4.68 -6.62 -24.67
C LEU A 85 -5.54 -5.44 -25.16
N ALA A 86 -5.23 -4.89 -26.33
CA ALA A 86 -5.98 -3.78 -26.92
C ALA A 86 -7.43 -4.15 -27.26
N SER A 87 -7.68 -5.35 -27.81
CA SER A 87 -9.02 -5.82 -28.13
C SER A 87 -9.86 -6.04 -26.87
N SER A 88 -9.30 -6.69 -25.84
CA SER A 88 -9.97 -6.90 -24.55
C SER A 88 -10.30 -5.57 -23.87
N LEU A 89 -9.33 -4.62 -23.85
CA LEU A 89 -9.54 -3.30 -23.28
C LEU A 89 -10.67 -2.53 -23.98
N LYS A 90 -10.63 -2.49 -25.32
CA LYS A 90 -11.66 -1.83 -26.15
C LYS A 90 -13.05 -2.44 -25.91
N THR A 91 -13.16 -3.77 -25.89
CA THR A 91 -14.41 -4.48 -25.67
C THR A 91 -14.97 -4.21 -24.29
N SER A 92 -14.12 -4.28 -23.25
CA SER A 92 -14.51 -4.01 -21.86
C SER A 92 -14.95 -2.55 -21.66
N LEU A 93 -14.21 -1.61 -22.24
CA LEU A 93 -14.58 -0.19 -22.18
C LEU A 93 -15.89 0.09 -22.93
N ARG A 94 -16.08 -0.50 -24.10
CA ARG A 94 -17.35 -0.42 -24.82
C ARG A 94 -18.50 -0.96 -23.96
N THR A 95 -18.31 -2.11 -23.30
CA THR A 95 -19.33 -2.68 -22.41
C THR A 95 -19.65 -1.74 -21.25
N LEU A 96 -18.66 -1.10 -20.66
CA LEU A 96 -18.86 -0.12 -19.59
C LEU A 96 -19.69 1.07 -20.07
N LEU A 97 -19.47 1.55 -21.29
CA LEU A 97 -20.19 2.71 -21.85
C LEU A 97 -21.60 2.36 -22.35
N THR A 98 -21.78 1.18 -22.95
CA THR A 98 -23.07 0.79 -23.56
C THR A 98 -23.99 0.03 -22.59
N ARG A 99 -23.44 -0.71 -21.64
CA ARG A 99 -24.16 -1.53 -20.65
C ARG A 99 -23.53 -1.41 -19.27
N PRO A 100 -23.54 -0.23 -18.64
CA PRO A 100 -22.83 0.03 -17.39
C PRO A 100 -23.28 -0.90 -16.26
N SER A 101 -24.56 -1.18 -16.11
CA SER A 101 -25.07 -2.07 -15.06
C SER A 101 -24.49 -3.48 -15.16
N THR A 102 -24.44 -4.05 -16.36
CA THR A 102 -23.87 -5.39 -16.59
C THR A 102 -22.38 -5.45 -16.22
N MET A 103 -21.65 -4.37 -16.44
CA MET A 103 -20.22 -4.29 -16.10
C MET A 103 -20.04 -4.06 -14.61
N LEU A 104 -20.73 -3.08 -14.02
CA LEU A 104 -20.58 -2.67 -12.62
C LEU A 104 -20.96 -3.79 -11.64
N PHE A 105 -22.00 -4.55 -11.94
CA PHE A 105 -22.44 -5.70 -11.12
C PHE A 105 -21.81 -7.03 -11.55
N SER A 106 -20.74 -6.99 -12.33
CA SER A 106 -20.03 -8.19 -12.74
C SER A 106 -19.13 -8.75 -11.64
N ARG A 107 -18.92 -10.07 -11.65
CA ARG A 107 -18.02 -10.75 -10.71
C ARG A 107 -16.58 -10.20 -10.71
N PRO A 108 -15.96 -9.86 -11.86
CA PRO A 108 -14.65 -9.23 -11.87
C PRO A 108 -14.61 -7.90 -11.13
N VAL A 109 -15.59 -7.02 -11.32
CA VAL A 109 -15.66 -5.74 -10.62
C VAL A 109 -15.86 -5.95 -9.12
N ALA A 110 -16.74 -6.88 -8.72
CA ALA A 110 -16.95 -7.22 -7.31
C ALA A 110 -15.68 -7.72 -6.63
N LEU A 111 -14.82 -8.48 -7.31
CA LEU A 111 -13.54 -8.95 -6.77
C LEU A 111 -12.54 -7.80 -6.58
N ILE A 112 -12.49 -6.85 -7.49
CA ILE A 112 -11.64 -5.67 -7.33
C ILE A 112 -12.18 -4.74 -6.24
N PHE A 113 -13.50 -4.57 -6.17
CA PHE A 113 -14.15 -3.84 -5.08
C PHE A 113 -13.79 -4.47 -3.72
N MET A 114 -13.91 -5.79 -3.60
CA MET A 114 -13.52 -6.52 -2.38
C MET A 114 -12.04 -6.32 -2.03
N LEU A 115 -11.15 -6.37 -3.02
CA LEU A 115 -9.70 -6.17 -2.82
C LEU A 115 -9.40 -4.78 -2.25
N TYR A 116 -9.81 -3.73 -2.93
CA TYR A 116 -9.50 -2.36 -2.50
C TYR A 116 -10.35 -1.93 -1.30
N GLY A 117 -11.64 -2.27 -1.29
CA GLY A 117 -12.53 -2.01 -0.15
C GLY A 117 -12.05 -2.69 1.11
N GLY A 118 -11.67 -3.96 1.03
CA GLY A 118 -11.11 -4.70 2.16
C GLY A 118 -9.79 -4.14 2.67
N THR A 119 -8.89 -3.76 1.75
CA THR A 119 -7.61 -3.12 2.12
C THR A 119 -7.81 -1.77 2.80
N TYR A 120 -8.65 -0.90 2.23
CA TYR A 120 -8.96 0.40 2.83
C TYR A 120 -9.71 0.26 4.16
N LEU A 121 -10.67 -0.66 4.24
CA LEU A 121 -11.40 -0.94 5.47
C LEU A 121 -10.45 -1.39 6.59
N THR A 122 -9.53 -2.29 6.30
CA THR A 122 -8.52 -2.73 7.27
C THR A 122 -7.69 -1.55 7.77
N ALA A 123 -7.17 -0.72 6.87
CA ALA A 123 -6.38 0.45 7.23
C ALA A 123 -7.18 1.47 8.08
N ASN A 124 -8.41 1.76 7.67
CA ASN A 124 -9.30 2.70 8.36
C ASN A 124 -9.68 2.20 9.76
N THR A 125 -10.06 0.91 9.87
CA THR A 125 -10.43 0.29 11.14
C THR A 125 -9.26 0.29 12.13
N LEU A 126 -8.04 0.08 11.66
CA LEU A 126 -6.83 0.18 12.50
C LEU A 126 -6.58 1.62 12.99
N ASP A 127 -6.87 2.64 12.17
CA ASP A 127 -6.83 4.03 12.63
C ASP A 127 -7.87 4.28 13.73
N THR A 128 -9.09 3.79 13.55
CA THR A 128 -10.16 3.91 14.55
C THR A 128 -9.81 3.14 15.83
N ALA A 129 -9.29 1.92 15.73
CA ALA A 129 -8.84 1.16 16.88
C ALA A 129 -7.70 1.86 17.63
N SER A 130 -6.68 2.32 16.90
CA SER A 130 -5.54 3.04 17.45
C SER A 130 -5.93 4.35 18.14
N SER A 131 -6.84 5.14 17.54
CA SER A 131 -7.36 6.37 18.15
C SER A 131 -8.22 6.08 19.39
N THR A 132 -8.99 4.99 19.38
CA THR A 132 -9.80 4.55 20.53
C THR A 132 -8.91 4.17 21.71
N VAL A 133 -7.96 3.26 21.50
CA VAL A 133 -7.07 2.77 22.56
C VAL A 133 -6.15 3.86 23.11
N ARG A 134 -5.70 4.79 22.26
CA ARG A 134 -4.82 5.89 22.66
C ARG A 134 -5.55 7.16 23.13
N GLY A 135 -6.86 7.14 23.26
CA GLY A 135 -7.66 8.31 23.66
C GLY A 135 -7.54 9.49 22.69
N LYS A 136 -7.24 9.26 21.41
CA LYS A 136 -7.04 10.29 20.39
C LYS A 136 -8.35 10.68 19.69
N PRO A 137 -8.42 11.86 19.02
CA PRO A 137 -9.59 12.28 18.25
C PRO A 137 -9.96 11.25 17.16
N ALA A 138 -11.24 11.25 16.73
CA ALA A 138 -11.71 10.34 15.68
C ALA A 138 -10.96 10.51 14.34
N THR A 139 -10.48 11.70 14.04
CA THR A 139 -9.70 12.05 12.83
C THR A 139 -8.26 11.55 12.86
N TYR A 140 -7.80 10.97 13.98
CA TYR A 140 -6.42 10.48 14.11
C TYR A 140 -6.11 9.40 13.07
N VAL A 141 -4.93 9.52 12.45
CA VAL A 141 -4.38 8.56 11.49
C VAL A 141 -3.09 7.98 12.08
N SER A 142 -3.04 6.66 12.23
CA SER A 142 -1.86 5.95 12.70
C SER A 142 -0.83 5.81 11.58
N SER A 143 0.44 6.00 11.91
CA SER A 143 1.60 5.73 11.05
C SER A 143 2.39 4.49 11.50
N GLY A 144 1.81 3.67 12.38
CA GLY A 144 2.50 2.51 12.96
C GLY A 144 2.79 1.38 11.96
N THR A 145 3.86 0.63 12.24
CA THR A 145 4.23 -0.59 11.51
C THR A 145 3.13 -1.64 11.54
N ASP A 146 2.34 -1.69 12.62
CA ASP A 146 1.22 -2.63 12.79
C ASP A 146 0.13 -2.41 11.75
N LYS A 147 -0.23 -1.14 11.50
CA LYS A 147 -1.17 -0.78 10.44
C LYS A 147 -0.64 -1.17 9.07
N PHE A 148 0.63 -0.89 8.80
CA PHE A 148 1.27 -1.27 7.56
C PHE A 148 1.25 -2.79 7.37
N ALA A 149 1.69 -3.56 8.37
CA ALA A 149 1.75 -5.01 8.30
C ALA A 149 0.35 -5.63 8.07
N ALA A 150 -0.65 -5.20 8.83
CA ALA A 150 -2.01 -5.73 8.70
C ALA A 150 -2.68 -5.36 7.37
N SER A 151 -2.53 -4.10 6.92
CA SER A 151 -3.08 -3.67 5.63
C SER A 151 -2.40 -4.37 4.45
N SER A 152 -1.08 -4.62 4.56
CA SER A 152 -0.31 -5.37 3.57
C SER A 152 -0.73 -6.84 3.52
N ALA A 153 -0.88 -7.49 4.67
CA ALA A 153 -1.35 -8.87 4.76
C ALA A 153 -2.76 -9.02 4.17
N ALA A 154 -3.68 -8.11 4.51
CA ALA A 154 -5.02 -8.08 3.94
C ALA A 154 -4.97 -7.91 2.41
N ASN A 155 -4.16 -6.96 1.91
CA ASN A 155 -4.01 -6.73 0.48
C ASN A 155 -3.47 -7.97 -0.25
N VAL A 156 -2.39 -8.59 0.25
CA VAL A 156 -1.80 -9.80 -0.35
C VAL A 156 -2.81 -10.95 -0.37
N GLY A 157 -3.48 -11.22 0.75
CA GLY A 157 -4.47 -12.29 0.84
C GLY A 157 -5.63 -12.11 -0.12
N LEU A 158 -6.20 -10.90 -0.18
CA LEU A 158 -7.28 -10.55 -1.10
C LEU A 158 -6.84 -10.56 -2.56
N CYS A 159 -5.60 -10.15 -2.86
CA CYS A 159 -5.00 -10.20 -4.18
C CYS A 159 -4.86 -11.65 -4.68
N ILE A 160 -4.31 -12.53 -3.85
CA ILE A 160 -4.15 -13.96 -4.16
C ILE A 160 -5.52 -14.59 -4.43
N TYR A 161 -6.53 -14.31 -3.57
CA TYR A 161 -7.88 -14.80 -3.78
C TYR A 161 -8.48 -14.28 -5.10
N LYS A 162 -8.37 -12.98 -5.36
CA LYS A 162 -8.81 -12.38 -6.63
C LYS A 162 -8.13 -13.04 -7.82
N ASP A 163 -6.80 -13.20 -7.78
CA ASP A 163 -6.04 -13.78 -8.89
C ASP A 163 -6.40 -15.24 -9.14
N GLN A 164 -6.64 -16.02 -8.08
CA GLN A 164 -7.16 -17.38 -8.20
C GLN A 164 -8.49 -17.44 -8.97
N VAL A 165 -9.39 -16.51 -8.71
CA VAL A 165 -10.67 -16.45 -9.42
C VAL A 165 -10.48 -15.92 -10.83
N TYR A 166 -9.66 -14.90 -11.03
CA TYR A 166 -9.39 -14.30 -12.33
C TYR A 166 -8.77 -15.28 -13.31
N VAL A 167 -7.80 -16.10 -12.90
CA VAL A 167 -7.18 -17.10 -13.79
C VAL A 167 -8.19 -18.16 -14.22
N LYS A 168 -9.18 -18.49 -13.39
CA LYS A 168 -10.28 -19.40 -13.77
C LYS A 168 -11.28 -18.76 -14.71
N LEU A 169 -11.55 -17.46 -14.58
CA LEU A 169 -12.51 -16.72 -15.43
C LEU A 169 -11.92 -16.38 -16.80
N PHE A 170 -10.66 -15.97 -16.86
CA PHE A 170 -9.99 -15.39 -18.02
C PHE A 170 -8.82 -16.22 -18.55
N GLY A 171 -8.56 -17.37 -17.95
CA GLY A 171 -7.57 -18.34 -18.40
C GLY A 171 -7.93 -19.02 -19.71
N PRO A 172 -7.21 -20.05 -20.15
CA PRO A 172 -7.44 -20.77 -21.40
C PRO A 172 -8.85 -21.30 -21.51
N SER A 173 -9.33 -21.50 -22.74
CA SER A 173 -10.63 -22.12 -22.99
C SER A 173 -10.64 -23.56 -22.49
N GLY A 174 -11.65 -23.95 -21.73
CA GLY A 174 -11.79 -25.27 -21.13
C GLY A 174 -12.26 -25.23 -19.68
N PRO A 175 -12.48 -26.39 -19.04
CA PRO A 175 -12.90 -26.44 -17.64
C PRO A 175 -11.84 -25.83 -16.72
N PRO A 176 -12.24 -25.01 -15.72
CA PRO A 176 -11.32 -24.44 -14.76
C PRO A 176 -10.57 -25.53 -13.99
N ARG A 177 -9.25 -25.39 -13.89
CA ARG A 177 -8.37 -26.31 -13.13
C ARG A 177 -8.02 -25.73 -11.76
N PRO A 178 -7.63 -26.58 -10.80
CA PRO A 178 -7.03 -26.09 -9.55
C PRO A 178 -5.77 -25.31 -9.86
N VAL A 179 -5.57 -24.21 -9.14
CA VAL A 179 -4.37 -23.36 -9.30
C VAL A 179 -3.18 -24.07 -8.64
N PRO A 180 -2.09 -24.31 -9.36
CA PRO A 180 -0.92 -25.01 -8.80
C PRO A 180 -0.16 -24.12 -7.81
N LEU A 181 0.47 -24.75 -6.80
CA LEU A 181 1.20 -24.05 -5.75
C LEU A 181 2.27 -23.07 -6.27
N PRO A 182 3.08 -23.39 -7.30
CA PRO A 182 4.04 -22.44 -7.87
C PRO A 182 3.39 -21.14 -8.38
N THR A 183 2.18 -21.19 -8.92
CA THR A 183 1.44 -20.01 -9.35
C THR A 183 1.10 -19.11 -8.16
N TYR A 184 0.65 -19.69 -7.04
CA TYR A 184 0.41 -18.93 -5.82
C TYR A 184 1.67 -18.26 -5.28
N ALA A 185 2.80 -19.01 -5.26
CA ALA A 185 4.09 -18.48 -4.81
C ALA A 185 4.54 -17.28 -5.66
N LEU A 186 4.40 -17.38 -6.99
CA LEU A 186 4.74 -16.29 -7.92
C LEU A 186 3.82 -15.07 -7.75
N PHE A 187 2.52 -15.29 -7.52
CA PHE A 187 1.59 -14.18 -7.26
C PHE A 187 1.89 -13.50 -5.92
N ALA A 188 2.15 -14.27 -4.87
CA ALA A 188 2.54 -13.73 -3.56
C ALA A 188 3.85 -12.94 -3.64
N LEU A 189 4.88 -13.49 -4.31
CA LEU A 189 6.16 -12.80 -4.51
C LEU A 189 5.98 -11.47 -5.25
N ARG A 190 5.19 -11.47 -6.32
CA ARG A 190 4.85 -10.25 -7.06
C ARG A 190 4.20 -9.20 -6.16
N ASP A 191 3.23 -9.59 -5.32
CA ASP A 191 2.52 -8.67 -4.43
C ASP A 191 3.43 -8.14 -3.33
N CYS A 192 4.25 -8.99 -2.73
CA CYS A 192 5.25 -8.57 -1.74
C CYS A 192 6.23 -7.56 -2.32
N LEU A 193 6.73 -7.76 -3.54
CA LEU A 193 7.60 -6.79 -4.22
C LEU A 193 6.90 -5.46 -4.47
N THR A 194 5.64 -5.50 -4.90
CA THR A 194 4.86 -4.28 -5.15
C THR A 194 4.61 -3.50 -3.88
N ILE A 195 4.24 -4.18 -2.79
CA ILE A 195 4.01 -3.57 -1.48
C ILE A 195 5.31 -3.00 -0.93
N PHE A 196 6.40 -3.77 -0.98
CA PHE A 196 7.72 -3.30 -0.55
C PHE A 196 8.10 -2.00 -1.27
N ALA A 197 7.99 -1.98 -2.60
CA ALA A 197 8.29 -0.78 -3.38
C ALA A 197 7.36 0.39 -3.08
N SER A 198 6.09 0.14 -2.77
CA SER A 198 5.11 1.20 -2.51
C SER A 198 5.30 1.89 -1.17
N PHE A 199 5.85 1.20 -0.17
CA PHE A 199 5.90 1.72 1.20
C PHE A 199 7.32 1.95 1.73
N ASN A 200 8.29 1.10 1.34
CA ASN A 200 9.65 1.18 1.87
C ASN A 200 10.58 2.03 0.98
N VAL A 201 10.31 2.09 -0.32
CA VAL A 201 11.16 2.82 -1.27
C VAL A 201 10.93 4.34 -1.25
N PRO A 202 9.68 4.87 -1.19
CA PRO A 202 9.43 6.30 -1.23
C PRO A 202 10.12 7.11 -0.12
N PRO A 203 10.14 6.67 1.15
CA PRO A 203 10.86 7.40 2.20
C PRO A 203 12.38 7.50 1.95
N LEU A 204 12.95 6.48 1.30
CA LEU A 204 14.37 6.45 0.96
C LEU A 204 14.70 7.33 -0.26
N LEU A 205 13.84 7.30 -1.27
CA LEU A 205 14.04 8.07 -2.51
C LEU A 205 13.56 9.51 -2.43
N GLY A 206 12.59 9.81 -1.58
CA GLY A 206 12.00 11.15 -1.44
C GLY A 206 13.02 12.27 -1.23
N PRO A 207 13.96 12.16 -0.28
CA PRO A 207 15.03 13.15 -0.09
C PRO A 207 15.92 13.32 -1.32
N VAL A 208 16.31 12.21 -1.98
CA VAL A 208 17.15 12.22 -3.18
C VAL A 208 16.41 12.92 -4.33
N VAL A 209 15.17 12.56 -4.58
CA VAL A 209 14.33 13.20 -5.61
C VAL A 209 14.15 14.68 -5.30
N SER A 210 13.88 15.04 -4.05
CA SER A 210 13.75 16.44 -3.62
C SER A 210 15.02 17.25 -3.90
N GLY A 211 16.20 16.64 -3.78
CA GLY A 211 17.50 17.27 -4.07
C GLY A 211 17.65 17.65 -5.56
N HIS A 212 17.06 16.88 -6.46
CA HIS A 212 17.14 17.09 -7.92
C HIS A 212 16.00 17.96 -8.49
N LEU A 213 14.97 18.29 -7.67
CA LEU A 213 13.89 19.14 -8.11
C LEU A 213 14.27 20.63 -8.09
N SER A 214 13.86 21.38 -9.11
CA SER A 214 13.97 22.85 -9.10
C SER A 214 13.15 23.45 -7.96
N ALA A 215 13.52 24.66 -7.52
CA ALA A 215 12.81 25.36 -6.42
C ALA A 215 11.32 25.57 -6.74
N GLU A 216 10.98 25.77 -8.01
CA GLU A 216 9.59 25.96 -8.46
C GLU A 216 8.79 24.64 -8.42
N MET A 217 9.39 23.52 -8.88
CA MET A 217 8.77 22.19 -8.79
C MET A 217 8.57 21.73 -7.34
N ARG A 218 9.54 22.02 -6.47
CA ARG A 218 9.49 21.67 -5.04
C ARG A 218 8.36 22.39 -4.30
N ARG A 219 7.93 23.56 -4.77
CA ARG A 219 6.74 24.27 -4.23
C ARG A 219 5.42 23.61 -4.60
N ARG A 220 5.36 22.87 -5.71
CA ARG A 220 4.13 22.23 -6.23
C ARG A 220 4.01 20.78 -5.80
N VAL A 221 5.11 20.03 -5.80
CA VAL A 221 5.11 18.58 -5.53
C VAL A 221 6.35 18.21 -4.70
N SER A 222 6.14 17.48 -3.62
CA SER A 222 7.25 16.95 -2.81
C SER A 222 7.93 15.77 -3.53
N GLY A 223 9.26 15.62 -3.31
CA GLY A 223 9.98 14.46 -3.84
C GLY A 223 9.44 13.14 -3.31
N GLU A 224 8.90 13.11 -2.10
CA GLU A 224 8.23 11.95 -1.54
C GLU A 224 6.96 11.58 -2.32
N THR A 225 6.14 12.58 -2.70
CA THR A 225 4.96 12.35 -3.53
C THR A 225 5.35 11.76 -4.89
N ILE A 226 6.41 12.28 -5.52
CA ILE A 226 6.92 11.71 -6.79
C ILE A 226 7.37 10.27 -6.57
N ALA A 227 8.13 10.00 -5.51
CA ALA A 227 8.62 8.67 -5.19
C ALA A 227 7.48 7.67 -4.90
N GLN A 228 6.38 8.11 -4.27
CA GLN A 228 5.18 7.31 -4.01
C GLN A 228 4.49 6.79 -5.28
N PHE A 229 4.59 7.51 -6.39
CA PHE A 229 4.09 7.04 -7.69
C PHE A 229 5.17 6.34 -8.52
N ALA A 230 6.39 6.85 -8.48
CA ALA A 230 7.48 6.34 -9.30
C ALA A 230 7.96 4.96 -8.84
N ALA A 231 8.07 4.70 -7.54
CA ALA A 231 8.56 3.42 -7.03
C ALA A 231 7.61 2.24 -7.35
N PRO A 232 6.28 2.33 -7.12
CA PRO A 232 5.35 1.29 -7.56
C PRO A 232 5.30 1.13 -9.09
N ALA A 233 5.53 2.20 -9.84
CA ALA A 233 5.60 2.13 -11.31
C ALA A 233 6.87 1.40 -11.77
N ALA A 234 8.02 1.77 -11.22
CA ALA A 234 9.30 1.15 -11.57
C ALA A 234 9.34 -0.35 -11.22
N VAL A 235 8.80 -0.74 -10.08
CA VAL A 235 8.76 -2.16 -9.68
C VAL A 235 7.94 -3.01 -10.65
N GLN A 236 7.02 -2.42 -11.45
CA GLN A 236 6.28 -3.21 -12.44
C GLN A 236 7.19 -3.81 -13.50
N LEU A 237 8.37 -3.23 -13.75
CA LEU A 237 9.35 -3.84 -14.64
C LEU A 237 9.81 -5.23 -14.15
N PHE A 238 9.87 -5.44 -12.85
CA PHE A 238 10.28 -6.70 -12.22
C PHE A 238 9.09 -7.57 -11.82
N SER A 239 8.04 -6.99 -11.28
CA SER A 239 6.87 -7.73 -10.79
C SER A 239 5.99 -8.26 -11.92
N THR A 240 5.96 -7.59 -13.08
CA THR A 240 5.15 -8.03 -14.24
C THR A 240 5.64 -9.35 -14.85
N PRO A 241 6.94 -9.59 -15.13
CA PRO A 241 7.38 -10.89 -15.62
C PRO A 241 7.10 -12.02 -14.63
N ILE A 242 7.22 -11.79 -13.33
CA ILE A 242 6.85 -12.77 -12.30
C ILE A 242 5.36 -13.12 -12.39
N HIS A 243 4.50 -12.11 -12.55
CA HIS A 243 3.07 -12.32 -12.73
C HIS A 243 2.75 -13.09 -14.00
N LEU A 244 3.35 -12.71 -15.14
CA LEU A 244 3.16 -13.39 -16.42
C LEU A 244 3.64 -14.83 -16.38
N LEU A 245 4.75 -15.11 -15.69
CA LEU A 245 5.24 -16.47 -15.48
C LEU A 245 4.23 -17.28 -14.64
N GLY A 246 3.68 -16.70 -13.58
CA GLY A 246 2.63 -17.35 -12.79
C GLY A 246 1.38 -17.68 -13.60
N LEU A 247 0.97 -16.77 -14.48
CA LEU A 247 -0.13 -17.02 -15.44
C LEU A 247 0.23 -18.12 -16.43
N ASP A 248 1.45 -18.13 -16.94
CA ASP A 248 1.89 -19.14 -17.88
C ASP A 248 1.95 -20.55 -17.25
N VAL A 249 2.44 -20.65 -16.02
CA VAL A 249 2.44 -21.93 -15.26
C VAL A 249 1.00 -22.46 -15.08
N TYR A 250 0.03 -21.60 -14.83
CA TYR A 250 -1.38 -21.98 -14.78
C TYR A 250 -1.92 -22.36 -16.16
N ASN A 251 -1.66 -21.54 -17.19
CA ASN A 251 -2.23 -21.68 -18.52
C ASN A 251 -1.68 -22.90 -19.26
N ARG A 252 -0.39 -23.22 -19.05
CA ARG A 252 0.34 -24.34 -19.74
C ARG A 252 1.01 -25.25 -18.71
N PRO A 253 0.27 -26.17 -18.06
CA PRO A 253 0.85 -27.07 -17.06
C PRO A 253 1.84 -28.04 -17.70
N SER A 254 2.93 -28.36 -16.98
CA SER A 254 4.00 -29.24 -17.45
C SER A 254 3.56 -30.69 -17.74
N ALA A 255 2.48 -31.16 -17.10
CA ALA A 255 1.94 -32.51 -17.29
C ALA A 255 1.38 -32.77 -18.71
N ALA A 256 1.18 -31.75 -19.54
CA ALA A 256 0.61 -31.87 -20.89
C ALA A 256 1.66 -31.92 -22.01
N GLY A 257 2.88 -32.45 -21.74
CA GLY A 257 3.90 -32.59 -22.77
C GLY A 257 5.04 -31.57 -22.73
N GLY A 258 5.46 -31.18 -21.53
CA GLY A 258 6.77 -30.54 -21.31
C GLY A 258 7.01 -29.20 -22.00
N VAL A 259 6.29 -28.13 -21.60
CA VAL A 259 6.67 -26.78 -22.07
C VAL A 259 8.06 -26.44 -21.55
N SER A 260 8.99 -26.16 -22.45
CA SER A 260 10.37 -25.79 -22.07
C SER A 260 10.40 -24.45 -21.34
N TRP A 261 11.39 -24.25 -20.48
CA TRP A 261 11.60 -22.96 -19.82
C TRP A 261 11.89 -21.83 -20.81
N ALA A 262 12.53 -22.16 -21.94
CA ALA A 262 12.78 -21.21 -23.02
C ALA A 262 11.48 -20.69 -23.65
N ASP A 263 10.50 -21.59 -23.89
CA ASP A 263 9.19 -21.22 -24.42
C ASP A 263 8.35 -20.38 -23.43
N ARG A 264 8.49 -20.66 -22.13
CA ARG A 264 7.86 -19.85 -21.09
C ARG A 264 8.41 -18.42 -21.09
N TRP A 265 9.74 -18.29 -21.11
CA TRP A 265 10.39 -16.99 -21.15
C TRP A 265 10.14 -16.24 -22.46
N ALA A 266 10.05 -16.91 -23.59
CA ALA A 266 9.67 -16.29 -24.86
C ALA A 266 8.27 -15.64 -24.78
N LEU A 267 7.31 -16.36 -24.20
CA LEU A 267 5.95 -15.83 -23.99
C LEU A 267 5.92 -14.66 -23.01
N VAL A 268 6.65 -14.77 -21.89
CA VAL A 268 6.79 -13.68 -20.91
C VAL A 268 7.38 -12.44 -21.58
N LYS A 269 8.49 -12.56 -22.30
CA LYS A 269 9.13 -11.45 -23.04
C LYS A 269 8.18 -10.80 -24.05
N LYS A 270 7.43 -11.61 -24.81
CA LYS A 270 6.45 -11.10 -25.80
C LYS A 270 5.39 -10.20 -25.18
N ASN A 271 4.92 -10.54 -23.98
CA ASN A 271 3.82 -9.82 -23.32
C ASN A 271 4.29 -8.82 -22.26
N TRP A 272 5.58 -8.78 -21.93
CA TRP A 272 6.13 -8.05 -20.80
C TRP A 272 5.83 -6.56 -20.85
N LEU A 273 6.32 -5.86 -21.87
CA LEU A 273 6.24 -4.40 -21.94
C LEU A 273 4.80 -3.89 -21.99
N ILE A 274 3.94 -4.55 -22.78
CA ILE A 274 2.55 -4.13 -22.91
C ILE A 274 1.76 -4.39 -21.61
N SER A 275 2.03 -5.50 -20.93
CA SER A 275 1.42 -5.79 -19.62
C SER A 275 1.99 -4.86 -18.53
N CYS A 276 3.28 -4.53 -18.59
CA CYS A 276 3.89 -3.57 -17.68
C CYS A 276 3.25 -2.19 -17.83
N ALA A 277 3.10 -1.68 -19.05
CA ALA A 277 2.42 -0.41 -19.32
C ALA A 277 0.99 -0.40 -18.77
N ALA A 278 0.21 -1.46 -19.03
CA ALA A 278 -1.14 -1.59 -18.49
C ALA A 278 -1.17 -1.58 -16.95
N ARG A 279 -0.22 -2.25 -16.30
CA ARG A 279 -0.10 -2.27 -14.84
C ARG A 279 0.34 -0.93 -14.26
N VAL A 280 1.21 -0.19 -14.95
CA VAL A 280 1.56 1.18 -14.56
C VAL A 280 0.34 2.12 -14.66
N CYS A 281 -0.44 2.01 -15.73
CA CYS A 281 -1.69 2.79 -15.86
C CYS A 281 -2.68 2.54 -14.70
N ARG A 282 -2.64 1.36 -14.08
CA ARG A 282 -3.48 1.03 -12.91
C ARG A 282 -3.09 1.80 -11.64
N ILE A 283 -1.83 2.24 -11.52
CA ILE A 283 -1.31 2.92 -10.33
C ILE A 283 -2.03 4.24 -10.09
N VAL A 284 -2.31 5.00 -11.15
CA VAL A 284 -2.99 6.30 -11.03
C VAL A 284 -4.39 6.16 -10.41
N PRO A 285 -5.31 5.33 -10.90
CA PRO A 285 -6.60 5.17 -10.23
C PRO A 285 -6.48 4.53 -8.84
N ALA A 286 -5.60 3.55 -8.64
CA ALA A 286 -5.46 2.86 -7.36
C ALA A 286 -4.95 3.77 -6.25
N PHE A 287 -3.83 4.44 -6.44
CA PHE A 287 -3.20 5.28 -5.40
C PHE A 287 -3.64 6.74 -5.47
N GLY A 288 -3.81 7.30 -6.69
CA GLY A 288 -4.20 8.69 -6.87
C GLY A 288 -5.66 8.91 -6.50
N LEU A 289 -6.58 8.26 -7.19
CA LEU A 289 -8.01 8.46 -6.97
C LEU A 289 -8.52 7.72 -5.73
N GLY A 290 -8.28 6.41 -5.65
CA GLY A 290 -8.82 5.57 -4.57
C GLY A 290 -8.32 6.00 -3.19
N GLY A 291 -7.01 6.15 -3.01
CA GLY A 291 -6.42 6.59 -1.74
C GLY A 291 -6.89 7.98 -1.32
N THR A 292 -6.94 8.93 -2.26
CA THR A 292 -7.38 10.31 -2.00
C THR A 292 -8.86 10.36 -1.61
N VAL A 293 -9.73 9.64 -2.32
CA VAL A 293 -11.16 9.59 -2.01
C VAL A 293 -11.39 8.95 -0.64
N ASN A 294 -10.76 7.81 -0.37
CA ASN A 294 -10.86 7.16 0.95
C ASN A 294 -10.48 8.12 2.09
N MET A 295 -9.32 8.78 1.96
CA MET A 295 -8.82 9.73 2.96
C MET A 295 -9.77 10.92 3.17
N LYS A 296 -10.20 11.57 2.09
CA LYS A 296 -11.07 12.77 2.17
C LYS A 296 -12.44 12.44 2.72
N VAL A 297 -13.08 11.37 2.23
CA VAL A 297 -14.42 10.96 2.70
C VAL A 297 -14.35 10.55 4.17
N ARG A 298 -13.36 9.72 4.55
CA ARG A 298 -13.15 9.32 5.94
C ARG A 298 -12.97 10.54 6.85
N ARG A 299 -12.07 11.44 6.48
CA ARG A 299 -11.79 12.66 7.26
C ARG A 299 -13.06 13.47 7.47
N ASN A 300 -13.81 13.78 6.41
CA ASN A 300 -15.03 14.57 6.49
C ASN A 300 -16.12 13.92 7.39
N LEU A 301 -16.22 12.57 7.34
CA LEU A 301 -17.15 11.85 8.19
C LEU A 301 -16.69 11.86 9.65
N MET A 302 -15.40 11.67 9.91
CA MET A 302 -14.82 11.66 11.26
C MET A 302 -14.87 13.05 11.94
N GLU A 303 -14.68 14.13 11.18
CA GLU A 303 -14.81 15.51 11.69
C GLU A 303 -16.22 15.80 12.24
N ARG A 304 -17.25 15.16 11.68
CA ARG A 304 -18.64 15.30 12.17
C ARG A 304 -18.93 14.45 13.42
N LEU A 305 -18.05 13.54 13.78
CA LEU A 305 -18.20 12.60 14.90
C LEU A 305 -17.28 12.94 16.09
N SER A 306 -16.45 13.95 15.93
CA SER A 306 -15.46 14.41 16.94
C SER A 306 -16.08 15.22 18.03
#